data_0bf7eedc59026538ad5e2a5934d59c58
#
_entry.id   0bf7eedc59026538ad5e2a5934d59c58
#
_cell.length_a   1.000
_cell.length_b   1.000
_cell.length_c   1.000
_cell.angle_alpha   90.00
_cell.angle_beta   90.00
_cell.angle_gamma   90.00
#
_symmetry.space_group_name_H-M   'P 1'
#
loop_
_entity.id
_entity.type
_entity.pdbx_description
1 polymer ?
#
loop_
_entity_poly.entity_id
_entity_poly.type
_entity_poly.pdbx_seq_one_letter_code
_entity_poly.pdbx_strand_id
1 'polypeptide(L)'
;MKTEELFERAPVWKSIFKMCLPTVVIMLVMTVYNMADMVFVGQTGIAAQVAAVSLASPFFLLQMTLSTWIGGGGCTVISAALGAKNTEKAKAAGAACILLSLVGGILLGGAALLFQNAFLHFFGADAATWDYTAQYLQILALGTPVIVFSNVFANLVRAEGAVQTAVLLNMLGTVANIILDPLFISGLNLGVQGAAIATVFGNIFTACGLLFYLRRRDTILTLNMRKAFHVPHVFREIFALGIPGSVSNLLMSAVNTITNRIVIAYGADTVAEMGAGGKAGMIVAMVVMAIALGVQPMFAYLYGAGNTARLRETFRKSGILAVSLGIVLSVVCFIFRFPICGLFLKDEALVASAAHITALGLLGMPLIGVYYLAVNYLQSVGKAAQASALSVLRQGAVYVPLLLSLHGLFGLFGVFYAAPAADIFSTLLAVFLLYRAIKKDLVSAKPHSPAKVENPL
;
A
#
# COMPACT_ATOMS: atom_id res chain seq x y z
N MET A 1 5.20 -17.07 18.65
CA MET A 1 3.85 -17.02 19.24
C MET A 1 2.93 -17.48 18.14
N LYS A 2 2.12 -18.50 18.38
CA LYS A 2 1.18 -19.02 17.37
C LYS A 2 0.15 -17.95 17.04
N THR A 3 -0.37 -17.93 15.82
CA THR A 3 -1.36 -16.95 15.33
C THR A 3 -2.57 -16.85 16.27
N GLU A 4 -3.09 -17.98 16.73
CA GLU A 4 -4.18 -18.07 17.69
C GLU A 4 -3.85 -17.37 19.01
N GLU A 5 -2.66 -17.60 19.56
CA GLU A 5 -2.23 -16.97 20.80
C GLU A 5 -2.15 -15.44 20.67
N LEU A 6 -1.66 -14.95 19.53
CA LEU A 6 -1.56 -13.51 19.26
C LEU A 6 -2.96 -12.88 19.06
N PHE A 7 -3.84 -13.52 18.29
CA PHE A 7 -5.09 -12.89 17.89
C PHE A 7 -6.25 -13.14 18.85
N GLU A 8 -6.26 -14.29 19.56
CA GLU A 8 -7.37 -14.63 20.46
C GLU A 8 -7.06 -14.42 21.95
N ARG A 9 -5.82 -14.71 22.41
CA ARG A 9 -5.51 -14.78 23.83
C ARG A 9 -4.74 -13.58 24.38
N ALA A 10 -3.84 -12.99 23.58
CA ALA A 10 -3.02 -11.87 24.03
C ALA A 10 -3.87 -10.61 24.27
N PRO A 11 -3.46 -9.70 25.18
CA PRO A 11 -4.11 -8.40 25.33
C PRO A 11 -4.20 -7.67 23.97
N VAL A 12 -5.36 -7.09 23.64
CA VAL A 12 -5.61 -6.50 22.31
C VAL A 12 -4.60 -5.42 21.95
N TRP A 13 -4.21 -4.57 22.91
CA TRP A 13 -3.15 -3.57 22.69
C TRP A 13 -1.82 -4.19 22.29
N LYS A 14 -1.41 -5.27 22.96
CA LYS A 14 -0.17 -5.99 22.64
C LYS A 14 -0.21 -6.55 21.22
N SER A 15 -1.35 -7.10 20.80
CA SER A 15 -1.55 -7.60 19.44
C SER A 15 -1.47 -6.49 18.41
N ILE A 16 -2.15 -5.36 18.64
CA ILE A 16 -2.13 -4.20 17.76
C ILE A 16 -0.70 -3.66 17.61
N PHE A 17 0.01 -3.39 18.70
CA PHE A 17 1.38 -2.89 18.62
C PHE A 17 2.33 -3.86 17.91
N LYS A 18 2.21 -5.17 18.18
CA LYS A 18 3.04 -6.18 17.55
C LYS A 18 2.82 -6.28 16.02
N MET A 19 1.63 -5.92 15.54
CA MET A 19 1.27 -5.91 14.13
C MET A 19 1.59 -4.56 13.46
N CYS A 20 1.24 -3.45 14.12
CA CYS A 20 1.34 -2.13 13.51
C CYS A 20 2.77 -1.58 13.53
N LEU A 21 3.51 -1.74 14.63
CA LEU A 21 4.83 -1.13 14.76
C LEU A 21 5.81 -1.57 13.65
N PRO A 22 5.94 -2.89 13.33
CA PRO A 22 6.78 -3.29 12.21
C PRO A 22 6.29 -2.72 10.87
N THR A 23 4.96 -2.64 10.67
CA THR A 23 4.39 -2.10 9.44
C THR A 23 4.66 -0.59 9.29
N VAL A 24 4.62 0.18 10.37
CA VAL A 24 5.01 1.59 10.38
C VAL A 24 6.50 1.74 10.04
N VAL A 25 7.35 0.94 10.67
CA VAL A 25 8.80 1.00 10.42
C VAL A 25 9.12 0.72 8.95
N ILE A 26 8.56 -0.33 8.35
CA ILE A 26 8.83 -0.63 6.93
C ILE A 26 8.33 0.48 6.00
N MET A 27 7.17 1.08 6.27
CA MET A 27 6.66 2.19 5.47
C MET A 27 7.57 3.42 5.52
N LEU A 28 8.12 3.74 6.70
CA LEU A 28 9.10 4.82 6.85
C LEU A 28 10.41 4.49 6.13
N VAL A 29 10.92 3.26 6.27
CA VAL A 29 12.13 2.80 5.58
C VAL A 29 11.94 2.85 4.06
N MET A 30 10.79 2.43 3.54
CA MET A 30 10.49 2.54 2.11
C MET A 30 10.45 3.98 1.61
N THR A 31 9.99 4.92 2.43
CA THR A 31 10.01 6.35 2.08
C THR A 31 11.44 6.87 1.97
N VAL A 32 12.30 6.55 2.95
CA VAL A 32 13.72 6.93 2.93
C VAL A 32 14.43 6.29 1.75
N TYR A 33 14.15 5.02 1.47
CA TYR A 33 14.69 4.30 0.33
C TYR A 33 14.36 4.99 -1.01
N ASN A 34 13.08 5.31 -1.26
CA ASN A 34 12.68 5.99 -2.50
C ASN A 34 13.38 7.35 -2.68
N MET A 35 13.69 8.04 -1.58
CA MET A 35 14.46 9.29 -1.63
C MET A 35 15.94 9.01 -1.94
N ALA A 36 16.52 7.96 -1.35
CA ALA A 36 17.93 7.60 -1.56
C ALA A 36 18.18 7.16 -3.01
N ASP A 37 17.29 6.35 -3.59
CA ASP A 37 17.38 5.90 -4.99
C ASP A 37 17.44 7.09 -5.97
N MET A 38 16.56 8.07 -5.78
CA MET A 38 16.59 9.31 -6.60
C MET A 38 17.90 10.10 -6.43
N VAL A 39 18.48 10.13 -5.23
CA VAL A 39 19.76 10.82 -4.97
C VAL A 39 20.90 10.10 -5.68
N PHE A 40 20.97 8.77 -5.60
CA PHE A 40 22.03 7.99 -6.26
C PHE A 40 21.99 8.12 -7.80
N VAL A 41 20.79 8.03 -8.40
CA VAL A 41 20.64 8.27 -9.85
C VAL A 41 20.98 9.73 -10.19
N GLY A 42 20.63 10.71 -9.33
CA GLY A 42 20.98 12.11 -9.50
C GLY A 42 22.51 12.37 -9.52
N GLN A 43 23.28 11.57 -8.77
CA GLN A 43 24.74 11.68 -8.72
C GLN A 43 25.43 11.31 -10.04
N THR A 44 24.75 10.65 -10.98
CA THR A 44 25.30 10.41 -12.33
C THR A 44 25.55 11.71 -13.10
N GLY A 45 24.93 12.83 -12.69
CA GLY A 45 25.03 14.12 -13.37
C GLY A 45 24.28 14.19 -14.71
N ILE A 46 23.60 13.11 -15.13
CA ILE A 46 22.86 13.02 -16.40
C ILE A 46 21.38 13.20 -16.12
N ALA A 47 20.85 14.42 -16.37
CA ALA A 47 19.44 14.72 -16.12
C ALA A 47 18.47 13.77 -16.83
N ALA A 48 18.80 13.28 -18.02
CA ALA A 48 17.99 12.33 -18.77
C ALA A 48 17.82 10.97 -18.05
N GLN A 49 18.81 10.52 -17.26
CA GLN A 49 18.69 9.29 -16.46
C GLN A 49 17.72 9.46 -15.28
N VAL A 50 17.76 10.60 -14.60
CA VAL A 50 16.80 10.93 -13.52
C VAL A 50 15.39 11.04 -14.08
N ALA A 51 15.24 11.68 -15.23
CA ALA A 51 13.97 11.76 -15.94
C ALA A 51 13.45 10.38 -16.33
N ALA A 52 14.30 9.46 -16.80
CA ALA A 52 13.94 8.10 -17.20
C ALA A 52 13.35 7.29 -16.04
N VAL A 53 13.94 7.35 -14.84
CA VAL A 53 13.40 6.69 -13.63
C VAL A 53 12.01 7.25 -13.28
N SER A 54 11.85 8.57 -13.38
CA SER A 54 10.58 9.23 -13.12
C SER A 54 9.51 8.85 -14.15
N LEU A 55 9.87 8.77 -15.44
CA LEU A 55 9.00 8.36 -16.54
C LEU A 55 8.57 6.89 -16.42
N ALA A 56 9.40 6.02 -15.88
CA ALA A 56 9.06 4.62 -15.65
C ALA A 56 8.19 4.37 -14.39
N SER A 57 7.96 5.38 -13.56
CA SER A 57 7.17 5.26 -12.32
C SER A 57 5.74 4.70 -12.52
N PRO A 58 5.00 4.95 -13.64
CA PRO A 58 3.72 4.31 -13.87
C PRO A 58 3.82 2.78 -14.01
N PHE A 59 4.93 2.27 -14.55
CA PHE A 59 5.13 0.82 -14.61
C PHE A 59 5.30 0.20 -13.23
N PHE A 60 6.06 0.86 -12.36
CA PHE A 60 6.20 0.45 -10.97
C PHE A 60 4.85 0.47 -10.24
N LEU A 61 4.00 1.46 -10.51
CA LEU A 61 2.64 1.53 -9.97
C LEU A 61 1.78 0.34 -10.44
N LEU A 62 1.90 -0.11 -11.69
CA LEU A 62 1.21 -1.31 -12.18
C LEU A 62 1.64 -2.56 -11.43
N GLN A 63 2.95 -2.73 -11.18
CA GLN A 63 3.49 -3.85 -10.38
C GLN A 63 2.94 -3.81 -8.94
N MET A 64 2.92 -2.64 -8.30
CA MET A 64 2.36 -2.44 -6.95
C MET A 64 0.85 -2.71 -6.91
N THR A 65 0.12 -2.26 -7.93
CA THR A 65 -1.33 -2.49 -8.05
C THR A 65 -1.64 -3.98 -8.16
N LEU A 66 -0.92 -4.70 -9.02
CA LEU A 66 -1.07 -6.15 -9.19
C LEU A 66 -0.71 -6.90 -7.89
N SER A 67 0.37 -6.49 -7.23
CA SER A 67 0.80 -7.06 -5.96
C SER A 67 -0.22 -6.83 -4.84
N THR A 68 -0.81 -5.64 -4.77
CA THR A 68 -1.85 -5.29 -3.80
C THR A 68 -3.14 -6.05 -4.09
N TRP A 69 -3.50 -6.21 -5.35
CA TRP A 69 -4.69 -6.95 -5.75
C TRP A 69 -4.62 -8.41 -5.28
N ILE A 70 -3.56 -9.10 -5.64
CA ILE A 70 -3.37 -10.52 -5.29
C ILE A 70 -3.03 -10.67 -3.81
N GLY A 71 -2.05 -9.92 -3.31
CA GLY A 71 -1.52 -10.06 -1.95
C GLY A 71 -2.49 -9.57 -0.88
N GLY A 72 -3.18 -8.44 -1.10
CA GLY A 72 -4.18 -7.90 -0.16
C GLY A 72 -5.43 -8.78 -0.07
N GLY A 73 -5.94 -9.25 -1.23
CA GLY A 73 -7.03 -10.22 -1.29
C GLY A 73 -6.65 -11.54 -0.62
N GLY A 74 -5.49 -12.09 -0.97
CA GLY A 74 -4.95 -13.31 -0.39
C GLY A 74 -4.76 -13.24 1.12
N CYS A 75 -4.18 -12.14 1.61
CA CYS A 75 -4.00 -11.89 3.04
C CYS A 75 -5.34 -11.99 3.79
N THR A 76 -6.38 -11.39 3.26
CA THR A 76 -7.73 -11.41 3.85
C THR A 76 -8.33 -12.81 3.85
N VAL A 77 -8.28 -13.52 2.70
CA VAL A 77 -8.84 -14.88 2.58
C VAL A 77 -8.13 -15.86 3.49
N ILE A 78 -6.79 -15.83 3.53
CA ILE A 78 -5.98 -16.73 4.37
C ILE A 78 -6.25 -16.46 5.85
N SER A 79 -6.22 -15.20 6.29
CA SER A 79 -6.45 -14.86 7.70
C SER A 79 -7.85 -15.25 8.16
N ALA A 80 -8.88 -15.03 7.32
CA ALA A 80 -10.26 -15.45 7.61
C ALA A 80 -10.39 -16.98 7.67
N ALA A 81 -9.75 -17.71 6.75
CA ALA A 81 -9.75 -19.17 6.74
C ALA A 81 -9.05 -19.76 7.97
N LEU A 82 -7.95 -19.13 8.41
CA LEU A 82 -7.25 -19.51 9.65
C LEU A 82 -8.13 -19.29 10.88
N GLY A 83 -8.84 -18.16 10.96
CA GLY A 83 -9.80 -17.88 12.03
C GLY A 83 -10.93 -18.90 12.06
N ALA A 84 -11.43 -19.32 10.91
CA ALA A 84 -12.44 -20.36 10.76
C ALA A 84 -11.88 -21.80 10.95
N LYS A 85 -10.58 -21.95 11.27
CA LYS A 85 -9.86 -23.22 11.39
C LYS A 85 -9.89 -24.09 10.11
N ASN A 86 -10.15 -23.46 8.96
CA ASN A 86 -10.16 -24.12 7.65
C ASN A 86 -8.77 -24.04 7.00
N THR A 87 -7.87 -24.92 7.42
CA THR A 87 -6.49 -24.96 6.94
C THR A 87 -6.37 -25.30 5.46
N GLU A 88 -7.29 -26.10 4.92
CA GLU A 88 -7.27 -26.48 3.50
C GLU A 88 -7.60 -25.26 2.61
N LYS A 89 -8.60 -24.46 2.99
CA LYS A 89 -8.89 -23.20 2.29
C LYS A 89 -7.71 -22.21 2.39
N ALA A 90 -7.08 -22.11 3.56
CA ALA A 90 -5.92 -21.23 3.75
C ALA A 90 -4.73 -21.65 2.87
N LYS A 91 -4.42 -22.97 2.79
CA LYS A 91 -3.38 -23.52 1.89
C LYS A 91 -3.72 -23.29 0.42
N ALA A 92 -4.97 -23.50 0.03
CA ALA A 92 -5.43 -23.29 -1.34
C ALA A 92 -5.31 -21.82 -1.75
N ALA A 93 -5.70 -20.88 -0.87
CA ALA A 93 -5.57 -19.45 -1.10
C ALA A 93 -4.10 -19.02 -1.22
N GLY A 94 -3.21 -19.54 -0.36
CA GLY A 94 -1.77 -19.30 -0.45
C GLY A 94 -1.19 -19.77 -1.79
N ALA A 95 -1.50 -21.01 -2.18
CA ALA A 95 -1.06 -21.58 -3.46
C ALA A 95 -1.60 -20.80 -4.67
N ALA A 96 -2.88 -20.37 -4.62
CA ALA A 96 -3.49 -19.55 -5.66
C ALA A 96 -2.80 -18.18 -5.81
N CYS A 97 -2.48 -17.51 -4.69
CA CYS A 97 -1.77 -16.24 -4.72
C CYS A 97 -0.35 -16.36 -5.29
N ILE A 98 0.37 -17.42 -4.95
CA ILE A 98 1.70 -17.71 -5.51
C ILE A 98 1.58 -17.92 -7.03
N LEU A 99 0.65 -18.74 -7.48
CA LEU A 99 0.40 -18.97 -8.91
C LEU A 99 0.06 -17.66 -9.63
N LEU A 100 -0.90 -16.91 -9.11
CA LEU A 100 -1.34 -15.64 -9.69
C LEU A 100 -0.22 -14.60 -9.72
N SER A 101 0.64 -14.55 -8.71
CA SER A 101 1.77 -13.60 -8.68
C SER A 101 2.81 -13.90 -9.74
N LEU A 102 3.13 -15.17 -9.98
CA LEU A 102 4.05 -15.58 -11.02
C LEU A 102 3.45 -15.37 -12.41
N VAL A 103 2.24 -15.87 -12.64
CA VAL A 103 1.55 -15.72 -13.94
C VAL A 103 1.30 -14.25 -14.24
N GLY A 104 0.75 -13.49 -13.31
CA GLY A 104 0.49 -12.06 -13.48
C GLY A 104 1.77 -11.26 -13.68
N GLY A 105 2.84 -11.60 -12.95
CA GLY A 105 4.16 -10.98 -13.13
C GLY A 105 4.77 -11.27 -14.49
N ILE A 106 4.68 -12.51 -14.98
CA ILE A 106 5.14 -12.89 -16.32
C ILE A 106 4.30 -12.18 -17.40
N LEU A 107 2.98 -12.13 -17.25
CA LEU A 107 2.12 -11.46 -18.21
C LEU A 107 2.37 -9.95 -18.26
N LEU A 108 2.51 -9.29 -17.10
CA LEU A 108 2.78 -7.85 -17.03
C LEU A 108 4.18 -7.52 -17.57
N GLY A 109 5.20 -8.26 -17.15
CA GLY A 109 6.57 -8.08 -17.64
C GLY A 109 6.68 -8.41 -19.13
N GLY A 110 6.08 -9.51 -19.59
CA GLY A 110 6.04 -9.89 -21.00
C GLY A 110 5.30 -8.84 -21.86
N ALA A 111 4.18 -8.32 -21.39
CA ALA A 111 3.47 -7.22 -22.08
C ALA A 111 4.35 -5.96 -22.19
N ALA A 112 5.08 -5.61 -21.11
CA ALA A 112 5.99 -4.46 -21.14
C ALA A 112 7.15 -4.64 -22.13
N LEU A 113 7.65 -5.85 -22.29
CA LEU A 113 8.70 -6.15 -23.29
C LEU A 113 8.14 -6.17 -24.72
N LEU A 114 6.99 -6.82 -24.93
CA LEU A 114 6.38 -6.94 -26.26
C LEU A 114 5.88 -5.60 -26.79
N PHE A 115 5.32 -4.77 -25.93
CA PHE A 115 4.73 -3.47 -26.27
C PHE A 115 5.60 -2.31 -25.76
N GLN A 116 6.91 -2.50 -25.65
CA GLN A 116 7.84 -1.52 -25.07
C GLN A 116 7.65 -0.12 -25.66
N ASN A 117 7.59 0.02 -26.97
CA ASN A 117 7.43 1.31 -27.64
C ASN A 117 6.13 2.02 -27.24
N ALA A 118 5.02 1.25 -27.12
CA ALA A 118 3.75 1.81 -26.67
C ALA A 118 3.82 2.31 -25.21
N PHE A 119 4.50 1.56 -24.34
CA PHE A 119 4.74 2.00 -22.96
C PHE A 119 5.58 3.25 -22.90
N LEU A 120 6.66 3.35 -23.68
CA LEU A 120 7.55 4.52 -23.72
C LEU A 120 6.80 5.77 -24.21
N HIS A 121 6.02 5.66 -25.28
CA HIS A 121 5.16 6.75 -25.74
C HIS A 121 4.12 7.16 -24.70
N PHE A 122 3.48 6.17 -24.06
CA PHE A 122 2.49 6.43 -23.00
C PHE A 122 3.11 7.13 -21.80
N PHE A 123 4.36 6.79 -21.44
CA PHE A 123 5.10 7.44 -20.36
C PHE A 123 5.61 8.83 -20.74
N GLY A 124 5.57 9.20 -22.01
CA GLY A 124 6.00 10.49 -22.50
C GLY A 124 7.52 10.61 -22.68
N ALA A 125 8.21 9.50 -22.96
CA ALA A 125 9.63 9.50 -23.26
C ALA A 125 9.88 10.26 -24.59
N ASP A 126 10.84 11.18 -24.55
CA ASP A 126 11.31 11.95 -25.70
C ASP A 126 12.63 11.40 -26.24
N ALA A 127 13.16 11.98 -27.33
CA ALA A 127 14.40 11.52 -27.93
C ALA A 127 15.61 11.50 -26.97
N ALA A 128 15.64 12.36 -25.97
CA ALA A 128 16.75 12.44 -25.00
C ALA A 128 16.63 11.37 -23.88
N THR A 129 15.43 10.98 -23.54
CA THR A 129 15.14 10.05 -22.42
C THR A 129 14.79 8.63 -22.90
N TRP A 130 14.54 8.45 -24.20
CA TRP A 130 14.04 7.20 -24.78
C TRP A 130 14.88 5.99 -24.42
N ASP A 131 16.17 6.04 -24.74
CA ASP A 131 17.08 4.90 -24.55
C ASP A 131 17.25 4.55 -23.07
N TYR A 132 17.36 5.56 -22.21
CA TYR A 132 17.48 5.34 -20.77
C TYR A 132 16.18 4.77 -20.16
N THR A 133 15.02 5.27 -20.60
CA THR A 133 13.73 4.74 -20.14
C THR A 133 13.49 3.33 -20.63
N ALA A 134 13.89 3.02 -21.89
CA ALA A 134 13.80 1.69 -22.47
C ALA A 134 14.65 0.68 -21.70
N GLN A 135 15.90 1.01 -21.43
CA GLN A 135 16.82 0.15 -20.68
C GLN A 135 16.34 -0.12 -19.26
N TYR A 136 15.86 0.92 -18.57
CA TYR A 136 15.29 0.80 -17.23
C TYR A 136 14.03 -0.09 -17.22
N LEU A 137 13.11 0.16 -18.16
CA LEU A 137 11.87 -0.61 -18.30
C LEU A 137 12.15 -2.08 -18.61
N GLN A 138 13.09 -2.40 -19.50
CA GLN A 138 13.43 -3.78 -19.86
C GLN A 138 13.88 -4.59 -18.64
N ILE A 139 14.77 -4.03 -17.82
CA ILE A 139 15.29 -4.71 -16.63
C ILE A 139 14.17 -4.90 -15.59
N LEU A 140 13.37 -3.87 -15.35
CA LEU A 140 12.21 -3.99 -14.45
C LEU A 140 11.18 -5.00 -14.98
N ALA A 141 10.92 -5.04 -16.29
CA ALA A 141 9.99 -5.96 -16.91
C ALA A 141 10.44 -7.42 -16.73
N LEU A 142 11.72 -7.70 -16.94
CA LEU A 142 12.32 -9.02 -16.66
C LEU A 142 12.26 -9.38 -15.17
N GLY A 143 12.44 -8.41 -14.27
CA GLY A 143 12.34 -8.58 -12.82
C GLY A 143 10.90 -8.66 -12.28
N THR A 144 9.89 -8.28 -13.09
CA THR A 144 8.48 -8.18 -12.63
C THR A 144 7.95 -9.45 -11.97
N PRO A 145 8.20 -10.68 -12.47
CA PRO A 145 7.73 -11.89 -11.80
C PRO A 145 8.24 -12.02 -10.37
N VAL A 146 9.50 -11.67 -10.13
CA VAL A 146 10.10 -11.73 -8.78
C VAL A 146 9.61 -10.59 -7.90
N ILE A 147 9.48 -9.38 -8.44
CA ILE A 147 8.97 -8.20 -7.72
C ILE A 147 7.53 -8.44 -7.25
N VAL A 148 6.66 -8.90 -8.13
CA VAL A 148 5.26 -9.20 -7.78
C VAL A 148 5.20 -10.36 -6.80
N PHE A 149 5.96 -11.43 -7.03
CA PHE A 149 6.02 -12.59 -6.13
C PHE A 149 6.46 -12.19 -4.72
N SER A 150 7.56 -11.46 -4.57
CA SER A 150 8.08 -11.06 -3.25
C SER A 150 7.07 -10.21 -2.47
N ASN A 151 6.43 -9.23 -3.12
CA ASN A 151 5.43 -8.38 -2.50
C ASN A 151 4.15 -9.14 -2.13
N VAL A 152 3.65 -10.03 -2.99
CA VAL A 152 2.49 -10.88 -2.70
C VAL A 152 2.83 -11.81 -1.55
N PHE A 153 3.96 -12.52 -1.61
CA PHE A 153 4.33 -13.52 -0.60
C PHE A 153 4.54 -12.90 0.79
N ALA A 154 5.10 -11.70 0.86
CA ALA A 154 5.18 -10.94 2.12
C ALA A 154 3.81 -10.69 2.75
N ASN A 155 2.77 -10.42 1.92
CA ASN A 155 1.39 -10.30 2.38
C ASN A 155 0.84 -11.62 2.93
N LEU A 156 1.20 -12.77 2.32
CA LEU A 156 0.78 -14.09 2.79
C LEU A 156 1.41 -14.43 4.15
N VAL A 157 2.69 -14.11 4.36
CA VAL A 157 3.38 -14.29 5.65
C VAL A 157 2.73 -13.40 6.74
N ARG A 158 2.31 -12.18 6.39
CA ARG A 158 1.54 -11.32 7.30
C ARG A 158 0.19 -11.95 7.67
N ALA A 159 -0.47 -12.62 6.74
CA ALA A 159 -1.74 -13.29 6.97
C ALA A 159 -1.66 -14.38 8.06
N GLU A 160 -0.52 -15.05 8.17
CA GLU A 160 -0.23 -16.01 9.24
C GLU A 160 0.10 -15.35 10.59
N GLY A 161 0.06 -14.02 10.71
CA GLY A 161 0.44 -13.27 11.90
C GLY A 161 1.95 -13.07 12.06
N ALA A 162 2.78 -13.54 11.12
CA ALA A 162 4.24 -13.40 11.15
C ALA A 162 4.70 -12.05 10.56
N VAL A 163 4.05 -10.95 10.96
CA VAL A 163 4.30 -9.59 10.43
C VAL A 163 5.74 -9.18 10.59
N GLN A 164 6.35 -9.44 11.76
CA GLN A 164 7.75 -9.11 12.02
C GLN A 164 8.70 -9.80 11.04
N THR A 165 8.43 -11.06 10.70
CA THR A 165 9.24 -11.79 9.72
C THR A 165 9.09 -11.20 8.32
N ALA A 166 7.87 -10.92 7.89
CA ALA A 166 7.61 -10.30 6.59
C ALA A 166 8.31 -8.93 6.47
N VAL A 167 8.21 -8.10 7.51
CA VAL A 167 8.87 -6.78 7.57
C VAL A 167 10.38 -6.92 7.54
N LEU A 168 10.96 -7.81 8.36
CA LEU A 168 12.41 -8.02 8.40
C LEU A 168 12.96 -8.44 7.03
N LEU A 169 12.29 -9.37 6.34
CA LEU A 169 12.72 -9.84 5.03
C LEU A 169 12.61 -8.75 3.96
N ASN A 170 11.54 -7.93 3.99
CA ASN A 170 11.46 -6.75 3.13
C ASN A 170 12.56 -5.72 3.43
N MET A 171 12.86 -5.47 4.71
CA MET A 171 13.95 -4.57 5.09
C MET A 171 15.30 -5.07 4.60
N LEU A 172 15.58 -6.38 4.68
CA LEU A 172 16.81 -6.96 4.15
C LEU A 172 16.94 -6.72 2.65
N GLY A 173 15.85 -6.90 1.89
CA GLY A 173 15.83 -6.61 0.46
C GLY A 173 16.04 -5.13 0.15
N THR A 174 15.40 -4.24 0.92
CA THR A 174 15.57 -2.79 0.78
C THR A 174 16.99 -2.34 1.11
N VAL A 175 17.57 -2.85 2.20
CA VAL A 175 18.98 -2.56 2.58
C VAL A 175 19.94 -3.09 1.52
N ALA A 176 19.72 -4.31 1.01
CA ALA A 176 20.53 -4.87 -0.06
C ALA A 176 20.48 -3.98 -1.32
N ASN A 177 19.29 -3.47 -1.69
CA ASN A 177 19.14 -2.56 -2.80
C ASN A 177 19.93 -1.24 -2.56
N ILE A 178 19.77 -0.57 -1.40
CA ILE A 178 20.51 0.67 -1.06
C ILE A 178 22.04 0.46 -1.13
N ILE A 179 22.54 -0.73 -0.78
CA ILE A 179 23.97 -1.05 -0.87
C ILE A 179 24.38 -1.30 -2.32
N LEU A 180 23.51 -1.95 -3.11
CA LEU A 180 23.79 -2.27 -4.51
C LEU A 180 23.67 -1.07 -5.44
N ASP A 181 22.84 -0.07 -5.11
CA ASP A 181 22.68 1.13 -5.91
C ASP A 181 24.01 1.85 -6.22
N PRO A 182 24.82 2.29 -5.25
CA PRO A 182 26.09 2.95 -5.55
C PRO A 182 27.08 2.03 -6.23
N LEU A 183 27.02 0.72 -5.96
CA LEU A 183 27.90 -0.26 -6.62
C LEU A 183 27.60 -0.39 -8.11
N PHE A 184 26.33 -0.53 -8.48
CA PHE A 184 25.93 -0.73 -9.87
C PHE A 184 25.84 0.60 -10.64
N ILE A 185 25.33 1.66 -10.02
CA ILE A 185 25.17 2.95 -10.68
C ILE A 185 26.52 3.59 -10.95
N SER A 186 27.34 3.79 -9.90
CA SER A 186 28.60 4.51 -9.99
C SER A 186 29.81 3.59 -10.09
N GLY A 187 29.85 2.50 -9.31
CA GLY A 187 31.00 1.59 -9.27
C GLY A 187 31.22 0.83 -10.57
N LEU A 188 30.13 0.32 -11.18
CA LEU A 188 30.16 -0.37 -12.48
C LEU A 188 29.79 0.54 -13.66
N ASN A 189 29.52 1.84 -13.42
CA ASN A 189 29.12 2.82 -14.42
C ASN A 189 27.90 2.40 -15.26
N LEU A 190 26.97 1.65 -14.67
CA LEU A 190 25.74 1.21 -15.35
C LEU A 190 24.65 2.27 -15.37
N GLY A 191 24.80 3.37 -14.61
CA GLY A 191 23.84 4.46 -14.57
C GLY A 191 22.44 3.96 -14.22
N VAL A 192 21.43 4.34 -15.01
CA VAL A 192 20.02 3.98 -14.79
C VAL A 192 19.76 2.47 -14.83
N GLN A 193 20.53 1.69 -15.63
CA GLN A 193 20.44 0.23 -15.63
C GLN A 193 20.84 -0.35 -14.27
N GLY A 194 21.88 0.24 -13.64
CA GLY A 194 22.36 -0.15 -12.31
C GLY A 194 21.25 -0.04 -11.25
N ALA A 195 20.50 1.04 -11.25
CA ALA A 195 19.36 1.24 -10.35
C ALA A 195 18.27 0.17 -10.56
N ALA A 196 17.90 -0.14 -11.80
CA ALA A 196 16.94 -1.18 -12.11
C ALA A 196 17.41 -2.57 -11.65
N ILE A 197 18.68 -2.90 -11.90
CA ILE A 197 19.31 -4.16 -11.48
C ILE A 197 19.31 -4.27 -9.96
N ALA A 198 19.70 -3.23 -9.23
CA ALA A 198 19.72 -3.22 -7.78
C ALA A 198 18.30 -3.43 -7.20
N THR A 199 17.27 -2.81 -7.80
CA THR A 199 15.88 -3.01 -7.41
C THR A 199 15.43 -4.46 -7.60
N VAL A 200 15.77 -5.10 -8.71
CA VAL A 200 15.46 -6.52 -8.97
C VAL A 200 16.19 -7.42 -7.98
N PHE A 201 17.49 -7.18 -7.73
CA PHE A 201 18.27 -7.98 -6.77
C PHE A 201 17.74 -7.82 -5.33
N GLY A 202 17.36 -6.61 -4.89
CA GLY A 202 16.71 -6.41 -3.59
C GLY A 202 15.45 -7.27 -3.44
N ASN A 203 14.62 -7.35 -4.48
CA ASN A 203 13.45 -8.21 -4.48
C ASN A 203 13.80 -9.71 -4.55
N ILE A 204 14.89 -10.10 -5.23
CA ILE A 204 15.39 -11.48 -5.21
C ILE A 204 15.81 -11.86 -3.78
N PHE A 205 16.56 -11.02 -3.06
CA PHE A 205 16.92 -11.26 -1.66
C PHE A 205 15.68 -11.43 -0.77
N THR A 206 14.68 -10.57 -0.93
CA THR A 206 13.40 -10.70 -0.24
C THR A 206 12.73 -12.04 -0.57
N ALA A 207 12.62 -12.39 -1.85
CA ALA A 207 12.01 -13.64 -2.31
C ALA A 207 12.73 -14.87 -1.76
N CYS A 208 14.05 -14.90 -1.80
CA CYS A 208 14.86 -15.98 -1.23
C CYS A 208 14.63 -16.13 0.28
N GLY A 209 14.60 -15.03 1.03
CA GLY A 209 14.28 -15.02 2.45
C GLY A 209 12.88 -15.56 2.76
N LEU A 210 11.89 -15.17 1.95
CA LEU A 210 10.52 -15.65 2.05
C LEU A 210 10.39 -17.14 1.68
N LEU A 211 11.12 -17.61 0.67
CA LEU A 211 11.19 -19.04 0.33
C LEU A 211 11.85 -19.84 1.46
N PHE A 212 12.88 -19.28 2.11
CA PHE A 212 13.47 -19.92 3.29
C PHE A 212 12.48 -20.00 4.47
N TYR A 213 11.58 -19.01 4.61
CA TYR A 213 10.50 -19.07 5.60
C TYR A 213 9.61 -20.30 5.44
N LEU A 214 9.36 -20.77 4.21
CA LEU A 214 8.57 -21.98 3.93
C LEU A 214 9.18 -23.27 4.47
N ARG A 215 10.48 -23.29 4.77
CA ARG A 215 11.14 -24.46 5.39
C ARG A 215 10.78 -24.61 6.87
N ARG A 216 10.13 -23.60 7.47
CA ARG A 216 9.64 -23.69 8.85
C ARG A 216 8.46 -24.66 8.91
N ARG A 217 8.45 -25.54 9.93
CA ARG A 217 7.40 -26.53 10.12
C ARG A 217 6.04 -25.95 10.52
N ASP A 218 6.02 -24.70 11.01
CA ASP A 218 4.83 -24.03 11.55
C ASP A 218 4.05 -23.22 10.52
N THR A 219 4.51 -23.13 9.25
CA THR A 219 3.80 -22.42 8.20
C THR A 219 2.77 -23.34 7.51
N ILE A 220 1.61 -22.77 7.18
CA ILE A 220 0.59 -23.42 6.34
C ILE A 220 0.80 -23.13 4.85
N LEU A 221 1.64 -22.13 4.52
CA LEU A 221 1.91 -21.77 3.13
C LEU A 221 2.66 -22.91 2.42
N THR A 222 2.37 -23.12 1.16
CA THR A 222 2.94 -24.19 0.34
C THR A 222 3.18 -23.75 -1.09
N LEU A 223 4.27 -24.23 -1.69
CA LEU A 223 4.56 -24.04 -3.12
C LEU A 223 3.79 -25.02 -4.03
N ASN A 224 3.02 -25.94 -3.47
CA ASN A 224 2.23 -26.88 -4.27
C ASN A 224 1.04 -26.17 -4.92
N MET A 225 1.24 -25.65 -6.13
CA MET A 225 0.25 -24.88 -6.89
C MET A 225 -1.01 -25.73 -7.23
N ARG A 226 -0.92 -27.08 -7.23
CA ARG A 226 -2.10 -27.94 -7.47
C ARG A 226 -3.17 -27.71 -6.40
N LYS A 227 -2.77 -27.36 -5.17
CA LYS A 227 -3.72 -27.06 -4.09
C LYS A 227 -4.60 -25.85 -4.36
N ALA A 228 -4.18 -24.93 -5.21
CA ALA A 228 -5.00 -23.76 -5.62
C ALA A 228 -6.36 -24.16 -6.23
N PHE A 229 -6.41 -25.32 -6.86
CA PHE A 229 -7.61 -25.80 -7.56
C PHE A 229 -8.50 -26.72 -6.71
N HIS A 230 -8.10 -27.05 -5.48
CA HIS A 230 -8.86 -27.95 -4.60
C HIS A 230 -10.08 -27.30 -3.94
N VAL A 231 -10.08 -25.95 -3.84
CA VAL A 231 -11.18 -25.21 -3.21
C VAL A 231 -11.89 -24.38 -4.26
N PRO A 232 -13.17 -24.64 -4.55
CA PRO A 232 -13.96 -23.84 -5.50
C PRO A 232 -13.99 -22.36 -5.06
N HIS A 233 -14.01 -21.47 -6.05
CA HIS A 233 -14.18 -20.02 -5.86
C HIS A 233 -13.04 -19.26 -5.14
N VAL A 234 -11.95 -19.92 -4.71
CA VAL A 234 -10.81 -19.26 -4.04
C VAL A 234 -10.24 -18.10 -4.86
N PHE A 235 -10.07 -18.28 -6.16
CA PHE A 235 -9.59 -17.22 -7.07
C PHE A 235 -10.54 -16.02 -7.07
N ARG A 236 -11.85 -16.28 -7.16
CA ARG A 236 -12.87 -15.22 -7.16
C ARG A 236 -12.86 -14.43 -5.85
N GLU A 237 -12.69 -15.10 -4.72
CA GLU A 237 -12.60 -14.44 -3.41
C GLU A 237 -11.35 -13.55 -3.32
N ILE A 238 -10.19 -14.06 -3.77
CA ILE A 238 -8.93 -13.29 -3.77
C ILE A 238 -9.10 -12.04 -4.63
N PHE A 239 -9.59 -12.18 -5.86
CA PHE A 239 -9.80 -11.03 -6.74
C PHE A 239 -10.80 -10.04 -6.17
N ALA A 240 -11.95 -10.50 -5.68
CA ALA A 240 -12.99 -9.62 -5.13
C ALA A 240 -12.48 -8.82 -3.92
N LEU A 241 -11.75 -9.46 -3.00
CA LEU A 241 -11.24 -8.80 -1.80
C LEU A 241 -9.99 -7.96 -2.05
N GLY A 242 -9.29 -8.15 -3.17
CA GLY A 242 -8.13 -7.35 -3.57
C GLY A 242 -8.48 -6.05 -4.30
N ILE A 243 -9.66 -5.97 -4.96
CA ILE A 243 -10.11 -4.81 -5.73
C ILE A 243 -10.00 -3.48 -4.95
N PRO A 244 -10.45 -3.34 -3.68
CA PRO A 244 -10.46 -2.05 -3.01
C PRO A 244 -9.09 -1.38 -2.95
N GLY A 245 -8.06 -2.14 -2.62
CA GLY A 245 -6.68 -1.62 -2.54
C GLY A 245 -6.12 -1.24 -3.91
N SER A 246 -6.36 -2.07 -4.92
CA SER A 246 -5.86 -1.84 -6.29
C SER A 246 -6.49 -0.61 -6.93
N VAL A 247 -7.81 -0.48 -6.80
CA VAL A 247 -8.55 0.68 -7.31
C VAL A 247 -8.10 1.96 -6.61
N SER A 248 -7.86 1.90 -5.29
CA SER A 248 -7.29 3.05 -4.56
C SER A 248 -5.97 3.53 -5.13
N ASN A 249 -5.05 2.60 -5.44
CA ASN A 249 -3.74 2.95 -6.00
C ASN A 249 -3.85 3.61 -7.38
N LEU A 250 -4.67 3.05 -8.27
CA LEU A 250 -4.87 3.60 -9.62
C LEU A 250 -5.52 4.97 -9.59
N LEU A 251 -6.56 5.14 -8.78
CA LEU A 251 -7.25 6.42 -8.65
C LEU A 251 -6.36 7.48 -8.01
N MET A 252 -5.53 7.12 -7.01
CA MET A 252 -4.58 8.04 -6.40
C MET A 252 -3.59 8.60 -7.44
N SER A 253 -3.10 7.76 -8.34
CA SER A 253 -2.22 8.20 -9.43
C SER A 253 -2.93 9.13 -10.41
N ALA A 254 -4.15 8.80 -10.82
CA ALA A 254 -4.94 9.66 -11.72
C ALA A 254 -5.20 11.04 -11.08
N VAL A 255 -5.59 11.05 -9.82
CA VAL A 255 -5.82 12.27 -9.04
C VAL A 255 -4.56 13.13 -8.94
N ASN A 256 -3.42 12.52 -8.62
CA ASN A 256 -2.14 13.24 -8.57
C ASN A 256 -1.80 13.88 -9.92
N THR A 257 -2.04 13.15 -11.02
CA THR A 257 -1.82 13.67 -12.38
C THR A 257 -2.73 14.86 -12.69
N ILE A 258 -4.03 14.77 -12.36
CA ILE A 258 -4.98 15.86 -12.56
C ILE A 258 -4.58 17.09 -11.73
N THR A 259 -4.27 16.88 -10.45
CA THR A 259 -3.86 17.96 -9.53
C THR A 259 -2.59 18.65 -10.04
N ASN A 260 -1.57 17.87 -10.43
CA ASN A 260 -0.32 18.43 -10.96
C ASN A 260 -0.54 19.23 -12.26
N ARG A 261 -1.43 18.77 -13.16
CA ARG A 261 -1.78 19.53 -14.38
C ARG A 261 -2.45 20.86 -14.08
N ILE A 262 -3.26 20.95 -13.04
CA ILE A 262 -3.88 22.20 -12.61
C ILE A 262 -2.83 23.12 -12.00
N VAL A 263 -1.98 22.59 -11.11
CA VAL A 263 -1.00 23.38 -10.37
C VAL A 263 0.11 23.94 -11.27
N ILE A 264 0.56 23.18 -12.28
CA ILE A 264 1.62 23.63 -13.21
C ILE A 264 1.18 24.85 -14.03
N ALA A 265 -0.12 25.06 -14.23
CA ALA A 265 -0.65 26.26 -14.90
C ALA A 265 -0.42 27.55 -14.11
N TYR A 266 -0.14 27.44 -12.79
CA TYR A 266 0.20 28.57 -11.92
C TYR A 266 1.71 28.85 -11.83
N GLY A 267 2.55 28.01 -12.43
CA GLY A 267 3.99 28.17 -12.49
C GLY A 267 4.77 27.07 -11.77
N ALA A 268 6.07 26.97 -12.09
CA ALA A 268 6.96 25.96 -11.54
C ALA A 268 7.16 26.12 -10.02
N ASP A 269 7.19 27.35 -9.53
CA ASP A 269 7.34 27.65 -8.09
C ASP A 269 6.18 27.08 -7.29
N THR A 270 4.95 27.19 -7.78
CA THR A 270 3.74 26.62 -7.14
C THR A 270 3.81 25.10 -7.07
N VAL A 271 4.35 24.44 -8.08
CA VAL A 271 4.57 22.97 -8.05
C VAL A 271 5.60 22.61 -6.97
N ALA A 272 6.67 23.40 -6.84
CA ALA A 272 7.68 23.20 -5.81
C ALA A 272 7.13 23.43 -4.40
N GLU A 273 6.33 24.49 -4.19
CA GLU A 273 5.63 24.79 -2.93
C GLU A 273 4.70 23.64 -2.53
N MET A 274 3.86 23.17 -3.47
CA MET A 274 2.95 22.05 -3.23
C MET A 274 3.71 20.75 -2.96
N GLY A 275 4.80 20.49 -3.69
CA GLY A 275 5.67 19.34 -3.48
C GLY A 275 6.29 19.32 -2.09
N ALA A 276 6.88 20.43 -1.66
CA ALA A 276 7.49 20.57 -0.34
C ALA A 276 6.43 20.54 0.77
N GLY A 277 5.33 21.30 0.61
CA GLY A 277 4.23 21.38 1.59
C GLY A 277 3.49 20.06 1.78
N GLY A 278 3.40 19.23 0.74
CA GLY A 278 2.76 17.90 0.81
C GLY A 278 3.56 16.84 1.57
N LYS A 279 4.89 17.00 1.74
CA LYS A 279 5.76 15.96 2.34
C LYS A 279 5.39 15.62 3.78
N ALA A 280 5.08 16.62 4.60
CA ALA A 280 4.69 16.42 5.99
C ALA A 280 3.38 15.60 6.08
N GLY A 281 2.37 15.98 5.29
CA GLY A 281 1.10 15.24 5.21
C GLY A 281 1.28 13.80 4.72
N MET A 282 2.17 13.57 3.76
CA MET A 282 2.51 12.23 3.26
C MET A 282 3.05 11.31 4.37
N ILE A 283 3.96 11.81 5.23
CA ILE A 283 4.51 11.05 6.36
C ILE A 283 3.40 10.65 7.33
N VAL A 284 2.53 11.61 7.70
CA VAL A 284 1.41 11.34 8.62
C VAL A 284 0.45 10.31 8.01
N ALA A 285 0.07 10.50 6.74
CA ALA A 285 -0.81 9.56 6.02
C ALA A 285 -0.23 8.14 5.95
N MET A 286 1.09 8.00 5.69
CA MET A 286 1.75 6.69 5.65
C MET A 286 1.71 5.98 7.00
N VAL A 287 1.93 6.69 8.10
CA VAL A 287 1.89 6.10 9.44
C VAL A 287 0.48 5.62 9.80
N VAL A 288 -0.55 6.43 9.56
CA VAL A 288 -1.93 6.03 9.87
C VAL A 288 -2.43 4.92 8.94
N MET A 289 -2.00 4.91 7.67
CA MET A 289 -2.27 3.83 6.72
C MET A 289 -1.58 2.51 7.15
N ALA A 290 -0.34 2.59 7.65
CA ALA A 290 0.39 1.44 8.16
C ALA A 290 -0.30 0.78 9.36
N ILE A 291 -0.97 1.56 10.23
CA ILE A 291 -1.80 1.01 11.32
C ILE A 291 -2.96 0.20 10.72
N ALA A 292 -3.68 0.74 9.76
CA ALA A 292 -4.82 0.07 9.14
C ALA A 292 -4.42 -1.23 8.42
N LEU A 293 -3.31 -1.21 7.68
CA LEU A 293 -2.74 -2.39 7.01
C LEU A 293 -2.18 -3.42 8.01
N GLY A 294 -1.61 -2.94 9.12
CA GLY A 294 -1.06 -3.81 10.16
C GLY A 294 -2.13 -4.64 10.86
N VAL A 295 -3.29 -4.05 11.16
CA VAL A 295 -4.39 -4.77 11.85
C VAL A 295 -5.31 -5.55 10.90
N GLN A 296 -5.22 -5.37 9.59
CA GLN A 296 -6.06 -6.04 8.59
C GLN A 296 -6.11 -7.57 8.76
N PRO A 297 -4.99 -8.31 8.91
CA PRO A 297 -5.03 -9.75 9.11
C PRO A 297 -5.76 -10.14 10.40
N MET A 298 -5.64 -9.33 11.47
CA MET A 298 -6.32 -9.58 12.74
C MET A 298 -7.85 -9.41 12.59
N PHE A 299 -8.30 -8.40 11.84
CA PHE A 299 -9.74 -8.24 11.53
C PHE A 299 -10.29 -9.44 10.77
N ALA A 300 -9.60 -9.87 9.71
CA ALA A 300 -10.02 -11.01 8.89
C ALA A 300 -10.05 -12.32 9.70
N TYR A 301 -9.03 -12.55 10.53
CA TYR A 301 -8.96 -13.72 11.41
C TYR A 301 -10.12 -13.73 12.42
N LEU A 302 -10.32 -12.64 13.16
CA LEU A 302 -11.38 -12.55 14.18
C LEU A 302 -12.77 -12.67 13.58
N TYR A 303 -12.98 -12.15 12.38
CA TYR A 303 -14.21 -12.34 11.62
C TYR A 303 -14.42 -13.81 11.27
N GLY A 304 -13.40 -14.48 10.72
CA GLY A 304 -13.43 -15.91 10.42
C GLY A 304 -13.66 -16.80 11.63
N ALA A 305 -13.10 -16.42 12.79
CA ALA A 305 -13.31 -17.09 14.07
C ALA A 305 -14.69 -16.80 14.72
N GLY A 306 -15.50 -15.91 14.15
CA GLY A 306 -16.78 -15.51 14.73
C GLY A 306 -16.67 -14.69 16.02
N ASN A 307 -15.47 -14.23 16.40
CA ASN A 307 -15.23 -13.48 17.64
C ASN A 307 -15.54 -11.99 17.44
N THR A 308 -16.82 -11.66 17.35
CA THR A 308 -17.31 -10.30 17.07
C THR A 308 -17.02 -9.32 18.20
N ALA A 309 -16.99 -9.76 19.45
CA ALA A 309 -16.68 -8.91 20.60
C ALA A 309 -15.25 -8.39 20.51
N ARG A 310 -14.29 -9.30 20.28
CA ARG A 310 -12.87 -8.95 20.15
C ARG A 310 -12.59 -8.18 18.85
N LEU A 311 -13.30 -8.49 17.78
CA LEU A 311 -13.21 -7.74 16.52
C LEU A 311 -13.58 -6.26 16.71
N ARG A 312 -14.66 -5.97 17.45
CA ARG A 312 -15.07 -4.60 17.78
C ARG A 312 -14.08 -3.90 18.70
N GLU A 313 -13.59 -4.61 19.71
CA GLU A 313 -12.57 -4.08 20.61
C GLU A 313 -11.30 -3.70 19.82
N THR A 314 -10.85 -4.58 18.92
CA THR A 314 -9.70 -4.34 18.07
C THR A 314 -9.95 -3.12 17.19
N PHE A 315 -11.10 -3.01 16.53
CA PHE A 315 -11.43 -1.87 15.69
C PHE A 315 -11.42 -0.56 16.48
N ARG A 316 -12.09 -0.53 17.65
CA ARG A 316 -12.12 0.66 18.51
C ARG A 316 -10.73 1.08 18.97
N LYS A 317 -9.90 0.13 19.45
CA LYS A 317 -8.56 0.42 19.94
C LYS A 317 -7.62 0.85 18.81
N SER A 318 -7.71 0.23 17.64
CA SER A 318 -6.95 0.65 16.45
C SER A 318 -7.37 2.03 15.96
N GLY A 319 -8.68 2.37 16.06
CA GLY A 319 -9.20 3.71 15.76
C GLY A 319 -8.63 4.76 16.70
N ILE A 320 -8.64 4.49 18.02
CA ILE A 320 -8.02 5.38 19.01
C ILE A 320 -6.54 5.59 18.69
N LEU A 321 -5.80 4.52 18.40
CA LEU A 321 -4.38 4.61 18.05
C LEU A 321 -4.15 5.45 16.80
N ALA A 322 -4.91 5.20 15.72
CA ALA A 322 -4.74 5.90 14.45
C ALA A 322 -5.06 7.40 14.58
N VAL A 323 -6.15 7.75 15.27
CA VAL A 323 -6.54 9.16 15.52
C VAL A 323 -5.54 9.85 16.42
N SER A 324 -5.18 9.24 17.56
CA SER A 324 -4.23 9.84 18.51
C SER A 324 -2.87 10.07 17.88
N LEU A 325 -2.34 9.07 17.15
CA LEU A 325 -1.06 9.20 16.47
C LEU A 325 -1.14 10.19 15.30
N GLY A 326 -2.26 10.19 14.57
CA GLY A 326 -2.55 11.18 13.53
C GLY A 326 -2.55 12.61 14.07
N ILE A 327 -3.20 12.85 15.22
CA ILE A 327 -3.18 14.18 15.90
C ILE A 327 -1.76 14.54 16.32
N VAL A 328 -1.07 13.66 17.06
CA VAL A 328 0.28 13.94 17.56
C VAL A 328 1.24 14.28 16.43
N LEU A 329 1.26 13.46 15.38
CA LEU A 329 2.13 13.69 14.23
C LEU A 329 1.74 14.96 13.45
N SER A 330 0.43 15.24 13.29
CA SER A 330 -0.02 16.46 12.65
C SER A 330 0.38 17.71 13.44
N VAL A 331 0.27 17.68 14.77
CA VAL A 331 0.73 18.77 15.64
C VAL A 331 2.25 18.97 15.55
N VAL A 332 3.01 17.88 15.60
CA VAL A 332 4.48 17.95 15.44
C VAL A 332 4.85 18.53 14.07
N CYS A 333 4.26 18.00 12.98
CA CYS A 333 4.52 18.53 11.65
C CYS A 333 4.07 19.99 11.49
N PHE A 334 2.98 20.39 12.14
CA PHE A 334 2.51 21.77 12.14
C PHE A 334 3.48 22.72 12.85
N ILE A 335 4.02 22.33 14.00
CA ILE A 335 5.03 23.12 14.74
C ILE A 335 6.29 23.27 13.91
N PHE A 336 6.76 22.18 13.29
CA PHE A 336 8.00 22.16 12.50
C PHE A 336 7.80 22.42 11.01
N ARG A 337 6.63 22.95 10.56
CA ARG A 337 6.32 23.12 9.13
C ARG A 337 7.33 24.00 8.37
N PHE A 338 7.81 25.08 8.98
CA PHE A 338 8.81 25.94 8.35
C PHE A 338 10.17 25.25 8.18
N PRO A 339 10.79 24.64 9.23
CA PRO A 339 11.98 23.82 9.05
C PRO A 339 11.82 22.69 8.04
N ILE A 340 10.68 21.98 8.04
CA ILE A 340 10.43 20.88 7.10
C ILE A 340 10.40 21.37 5.66
N CYS A 341 9.68 22.46 5.37
CA CYS A 341 9.66 23.05 4.03
C CYS A 341 11.02 23.63 3.62
N GLY A 342 11.76 24.23 4.55
CA GLY A 342 13.10 24.77 4.33
C GLY A 342 14.17 23.71 3.99
N LEU A 343 13.92 22.41 4.24
CA LEU A 343 14.78 21.33 3.74
C LEU A 343 14.71 21.18 2.20
N PHE A 344 13.60 21.60 1.59
CA PHE A 344 13.34 21.39 0.17
C PHE A 344 13.42 22.70 -0.64
N LEU A 345 13.18 23.85 0.00
CA LEU A 345 13.11 25.16 -0.62
C LEU A 345 14.09 26.10 0.09
N LYS A 346 14.79 26.93 -0.71
CA LYS A 346 15.75 27.89 -0.17
C LYS A 346 15.19 29.32 -0.06
N ASP A 347 14.20 29.66 -0.90
CA ASP A 347 13.55 30.96 -0.89
C ASP A 347 12.56 31.07 0.26
N GLU A 348 12.68 32.11 1.10
CA GLU A 348 11.85 32.30 2.29
C GLU A 348 10.36 32.48 1.95
N ALA A 349 10.05 33.14 0.81
CA ALA A 349 8.67 33.33 0.39
C ALA A 349 8.02 32.02 -0.03
N LEU A 350 8.73 31.16 -0.77
CA LEU A 350 8.29 29.84 -1.17
C LEU A 350 8.15 28.92 0.06
N VAL A 351 9.06 29.01 1.03
CA VAL A 351 8.96 28.27 2.31
C VAL A 351 7.72 28.67 3.09
N ALA A 352 7.40 29.98 3.16
CA ALA A 352 6.20 30.46 3.85
C ALA A 352 4.91 29.95 3.20
N SER A 353 4.84 30.00 1.87
CA SER A 353 3.71 29.45 1.10
C SER A 353 3.57 27.93 1.29
N ALA A 354 4.65 27.18 1.15
CA ALA A 354 4.67 25.72 1.38
C ALA A 354 4.27 25.35 2.82
N ALA A 355 4.71 26.13 3.82
CA ALA A 355 4.33 25.93 5.22
C ALA A 355 2.82 26.16 5.45
N HIS A 356 2.21 27.11 4.71
CA HIS A 356 0.76 27.31 4.74
C HIS A 356 0.01 26.14 4.10
N ILE A 357 0.48 25.62 2.96
CA ILE A 357 -0.05 24.41 2.31
C ILE A 357 0.04 23.20 3.26
N THR A 358 1.18 23.04 3.93
CA THR A 358 1.35 22.00 4.98
C THR A 358 0.28 22.12 6.05
N ALA A 359 0.07 23.32 6.60
CA ALA A 359 -0.91 23.54 7.67
C ALA A 359 -2.33 23.12 7.26
N LEU A 360 -2.73 23.48 6.03
CA LEU A 360 -4.04 23.09 5.48
C LEU A 360 -4.16 21.57 5.27
N GLY A 361 -3.13 20.95 4.66
CA GLY A 361 -3.10 19.51 4.41
C GLY A 361 -3.18 18.65 5.68
N LEU A 362 -2.63 19.13 6.79
CA LEU A 362 -2.64 18.42 8.07
C LEU A 362 -4.02 18.38 8.74
N LEU A 363 -4.99 19.24 8.38
CA LEU A 363 -6.32 19.29 8.99
C LEU A 363 -7.11 17.99 8.83
N GLY A 364 -6.99 17.33 7.68
CA GLY A 364 -7.67 16.06 7.38
C GLY A 364 -6.98 14.80 7.95
N MET A 365 -5.70 14.89 8.27
CA MET A 365 -4.85 13.73 8.59
C MET A 365 -5.28 12.90 9.80
N PRO A 366 -5.76 13.48 10.92
CA PRO A 366 -6.26 12.68 12.05
C PRO A 366 -7.46 11.81 11.69
N LEU A 367 -8.30 12.24 10.76
CA LEU A 367 -9.52 11.56 10.35
C LEU A 367 -9.26 10.48 9.30
N ILE A 368 -8.26 10.67 8.44
CA ILE A 368 -7.95 9.73 7.34
C ILE A 368 -7.58 8.34 7.86
N GLY A 369 -7.03 8.24 9.09
CA GLY A 369 -6.76 6.97 9.75
C GLY A 369 -8.02 6.14 9.98
N VAL A 370 -9.13 6.78 10.34
CA VAL A 370 -10.44 6.12 10.50
C VAL A 370 -10.95 5.64 9.16
N TYR A 371 -10.78 6.43 8.10
CA TYR A 371 -11.13 6.03 6.74
C TYR A 371 -10.39 4.75 6.30
N TYR A 372 -9.06 4.71 6.43
CA TYR A 372 -8.28 3.53 6.07
C TYR A 372 -8.66 2.30 6.90
N LEU A 373 -8.90 2.48 8.21
CA LEU A 373 -9.39 1.40 9.07
C LEU A 373 -10.76 0.88 8.62
N ALA A 374 -11.68 1.76 8.23
CA ALA A 374 -13.00 1.38 7.76
C ALA A 374 -12.92 0.57 6.45
N VAL A 375 -12.10 1.00 5.48
CA VAL A 375 -11.89 0.28 4.22
C VAL A 375 -11.30 -1.11 4.50
N ASN A 376 -10.24 -1.20 5.30
CA ASN A 376 -9.60 -2.48 5.63
C ASN A 376 -10.51 -3.40 6.46
N TYR A 377 -11.33 -2.83 7.36
CA TYR A 377 -12.33 -3.59 8.10
C TYR A 377 -13.38 -4.20 7.15
N LEU A 378 -13.99 -3.38 6.28
CA LEU A 378 -15.00 -3.84 5.32
C LEU A 378 -14.43 -4.92 4.37
N GLN A 379 -13.18 -4.74 3.92
CA GLN A 379 -12.47 -5.75 3.14
C GLN A 379 -12.30 -7.04 3.94
N SER A 380 -11.89 -6.96 5.20
CA SER A 380 -11.63 -8.10 6.09
C SER A 380 -12.90 -8.89 6.43
N VAL A 381 -14.07 -8.24 6.51
CA VAL A 381 -15.36 -8.92 6.77
C VAL A 381 -16.09 -9.34 5.48
N GLY A 382 -15.38 -9.40 4.35
CA GLY A 382 -15.92 -9.87 3.08
C GLY A 382 -16.80 -8.87 2.32
N LYS A 383 -16.91 -7.62 2.78
CA LYS A 383 -17.72 -6.57 2.15
C LYS A 383 -16.92 -5.78 1.11
N ALA A 384 -16.29 -6.50 0.16
CA ALA A 384 -15.41 -5.94 -0.85
C ALA A 384 -16.04 -4.81 -1.68
N ALA A 385 -17.31 -4.97 -2.07
CA ALA A 385 -18.03 -3.94 -2.84
C ALA A 385 -18.16 -2.61 -2.09
N GLN A 386 -18.44 -2.66 -0.77
CA GLN A 386 -18.52 -1.46 0.06
C GLN A 386 -17.15 -0.82 0.26
N ALA A 387 -16.10 -1.63 0.46
CA ALA A 387 -14.73 -1.15 0.56
C ALA A 387 -14.27 -0.49 -0.74
N SER A 388 -14.56 -1.12 -1.90
CA SER A 388 -14.27 -0.54 -3.22
C SER A 388 -15.04 0.75 -3.47
N ALA A 389 -16.34 0.80 -3.10
CA ALA A 389 -17.14 2.00 -3.23
C ALA A 389 -16.55 3.16 -2.42
N LEU A 390 -16.10 2.92 -1.17
CA LEU A 390 -15.42 3.94 -0.38
C LEU A 390 -14.14 4.43 -1.05
N SER A 391 -13.35 3.51 -1.63
CA SER A 391 -12.11 3.86 -2.33
C SER A 391 -12.38 4.75 -3.56
N VAL A 392 -13.37 4.36 -4.38
CA VAL A 392 -13.78 5.12 -5.57
C VAL A 392 -14.37 6.48 -5.17
N LEU A 393 -15.20 6.50 -4.15
CA LEU A 393 -15.82 7.74 -3.66
C LEU A 393 -14.76 8.75 -3.21
N ARG A 394 -13.83 8.35 -2.36
CA ARG A 394 -12.81 9.27 -1.85
C ARG A 394 -11.92 9.82 -2.94
N GLN A 395 -11.30 8.98 -3.75
CA GLN A 395 -10.31 9.39 -4.74
C GLN A 395 -10.94 9.96 -6.02
N GLY A 396 -12.06 9.37 -6.49
CA GLY A 396 -12.71 9.75 -7.74
C GLY A 396 -13.89 10.69 -7.54
N ALA A 397 -15.00 10.15 -7.01
CA ALA A 397 -16.29 10.83 -7.05
C ALA A 397 -16.43 11.99 -6.02
N VAL A 398 -15.59 12.05 -4.99
CA VAL A 398 -15.57 13.17 -4.03
C VAL A 398 -14.44 14.13 -4.32
N TYR A 399 -13.19 13.61 -4.41
CA TYR A 399 -12.03 14.49 -4.56
C TYR A 399 -12.03 15.26 -5.87
N VAL A 400 -12.26 14.60 -7.02
CA VAL A 400 -12.16 15.27 -8.32
C VAL A 400 -13.21 16.38 -8.50
N PRO A 401 -14.52 16.17 -8.20
CA PRO A 401 -15.49 17.25 -8.23
C PRO A 401 -15.20 18.38 -7.25
N LEU A 402 -14.75 18.06 -6.01
CA LEU A 402 -14.35 19.07 -5.04
C LEU A 402 -13.15 19.87 -5.53
N LEU A 403 -12.14 19.21 -6.11
CA LEU A 403 -10.97 19.86 -6.68
C LEU A 403 -11.37 20.85 -7.77
N LEU A 404 -12.19 20.42 -8.72
CA LEU A 404 -12.63 21.29 -9.84
C LEU A 404 -13.53 22.44 -9.37
N SER A 405 -14.48 22.16 -8.47
CA SER A 405 -15.40 23.17 -7.95
C SER A 405 -14.68 24.21 -7.07
N LEU A 406 -13.84 23.77 -6.14
CA LEU A 406 -13.09 24.67 -5.28
C LEU A 406 -12.03 25.44 -6.05
N HIS A 407 -11.38 24.82 -7.04
CA HIS A 407 -10.47 25.52 -7.95
C HIS A 407 -11.21 26.61 -8.74
N GLY A 408 -12.42 26.35 -9.24
CA GLY A 408 -13.24 27.33 -9.94
C GLY A 408 -13.69 28.50 -9.05
N LEU A 409 -13.91 28.26 -7.74
CA LEU A 409 -14.35 29.29 -6.80
C LEU A 409 -13.21 30.09 -6.16
N PHE A 410 -12.11 29.43 -5.82
CA PHE A 410 -11.02 29.99 -5.01
C PHE A 410 -9.66 29.96 -5.71
N GLY A 411 -9.61 29.58 -7.01
CA GLY A 411 -8.35 29.46 -7.74
C GLY A 411 -7.40 28.46 -7.10
N LEU A 412 -6.12 28.83 -6.98
CA LEU A 412 -5.08 27.98 -6.42
C LEU A 412 -5.36 27.54 -4.98
N PHE A 413 -5.91 28.39 -4.12
CA PHE A 413 -6.28 28.02 -2.74
C PHE A 413 -7.33 26.92 -2.72
N GLY A 414 -8.24 26.90 -3.70
CA GLY A 414 -9.23 25.84 -3.84
C GLY A 414 -8.60 24.46 -4.05
N VAL A 415 -7.46 24.38 -4.75
CA VAL A 415 -6.71 23.12 -4.91
C VAL A 415 -6.21 22.61 -3.56
N PHE A 416 -5.71 23.50 -2.71
CA PHE A 416 -5.19 23.13 -1.38
C PHE A 416 -6.29 22.73 -0.39
N TYR A 417 -7.49 23.30 -0.51
CA TYR A 417 -8.65 22.93 0.32
C TYR A 417 -9.30 21.62 -0.13
N ALA A 418 -9.13 21.20 -1.37
CA ALA A 418 -9.81 20.02 -1.91
C ALA A 418 -9.46 18.73 -1.18
N ALA A 419 -8.17 18.52 -0.84
CA ALA A 419 -7.72 17.31 -0.17
C ALA A 419 -8.29 17.16 1.25
N PRO A 420 -8.14 18.12 2.18
CA PRO A 420 -8.72 18.02 3.51
C PRO A 420 -10.25 17.95 3.49
N ALA A 421 -10.93 18.67 2.59
CA ALA A 421 -12.38 18.59 2.45
C ALA A 421 -12.83 17.19 2.00
N ALA A 422 -12.15 16.58 1.02
CA ALA A 422 -12.42 15.23 0.57
C ALA A 422 -12.16 14.19 1.67
N ASP A 423 -11.11 14.36 2.45
CA ASP A 423 -10.76 13.46 3.56
C ASP A 423 -11.81 13.50 4.67
N ILE A 424 -12.27 14.67 5.05
CA ILE A 424 -13.35 14.86 6.04
C ILE A 424 -14.64 14.21 5.54
N PHE A 425 -15.09 14.57 4.32
CA PHE A 425 -16.33 14.04 3.75
C PHE A 425 -16.29 12.52 3.61
N SER A 426 -15.19 11.99 3.07
CA SER A 426 -15.03 10.54 2.87
C SER A 426 -14.95 9.77 4.18
N THR A 427 -14.37 10.37 5.23
CA THR A 427 -14.33 9.75 6.56
C THR A 427 -15.72 9.72 7.19
N LEU A 428 -16.50 10.78 7.09
CA LEU A 428 -17.88 10.80 7.57
C LEU A 428 -18.73 9.73 6.87
N LEU A 429 -18.59 9.61 5.55
CA LEU A 429 -19.26 8.57 4.77
C LEU A 429 -18.79 7.16 5.16
N ALA A 430 -17.50 6.98 5.39
CA ALA A 430 -16.94 5.70 5.83
C ALA A 430 -17.50 5.29 7.21
N VAL A 431 -17.59 6.21 8.16
CA VAL A 431 -18.18 5.97 9.48
C VAL A 431 -19.68 5.62 9.35
N PHE A 432 -20.41 6.30 8.49
CA PHE A 432 -21.82 6.01 8.23
C PHE A 432 -22.05 4.61 7.65
N LEU A 433 -21.29 4.24 6.62
CA LEU A 433 -21.38 2.90 6.00
C LEU A 433 -20.93 1.80 6.97
N LEU A 434 -19.90 2.06 7.76
CA LEU A 434 -19.44 1.16 8.80
C LEU A 434 -20.51 0.92 9.87
N TYR A 435 -21.16 2.00 10.35
CA TYR A 435 -22.24 1.91 11.31
C TYR A 435 -23.40 1.05 10.79
N ARG A 436 -23.81 1.26 9.53
CA ARG A 436 -24.80 0.42 8.86
C ARG A 436 -24.36 -1.04 8.73
N ALA A 437 -23.09 -1.26 8.39
CA ALA A 437 -22.54 -2.61 8.23
C ALA A 437 -22.55 -3.38 9.57
N ILE A 438 -22.07 -2.73 10.64
CA ILE A 438 -22.03 -3.31 11.99
C ILE A 438 -23.47 -3.57 12.52
N LYS A 439 -24.40 -2.63 12.32
CA LYS A 439 -25.79 -2.79 12.75
C LYS A 439 -26.47 -3.96 12.04
N LYS A 440 -26.22 -4.15 10.74
CA LYS A 440 -26.78 -5.28 9.97
C LYS A 440 -26.20 -6.61 10.43
N ASP A 441 -24.90 -6.66 10.73
CA ASP A 441 -24.25 -7.88 11.23
C ASP A 441 -24.73 -8.27 12.63
N LEU A 442 -25.12 -7.27 13.45
CA LEU A 442 -25.74 -7.51 14.76
C LEU A 442 -27.13 -8.15 14.66
N VAL A 443 -27.91 -7.74 13.66
CA VAL A 443 -29.27 -8.24 13.44
C VAL A 443 -29.23 -9.63 12.78
N SER A 444 -28.21 -9.91 11.97
CA SER A 444 -28.04 -11.20 11.25
C SER A 444 -27.22 -12.23 12.01
N ALA A 445 -26.62 -11.91 13.16
CA ALA A 445 -25.92 -12.85 14.02
C ALA A 445 -26.91 -13.78 14.74
N LYS A 446 -27.56 -14.70 13.98
CA LYS A 446 -27.99 -15.97 14.55
C LYS A 446 -26.73 -16.69 15.02
N PRO A 447 -26.71 -17.25 16.26
CA PRO A 447 -25.59 -18.05 16.69
C PRO A 447 -25.37 -19.16 15.66
N HIS A 448 -24.19 -19.23 15.05
CA HIS A 448 -23.83 -20.39 14.26
C HIS A 448 -23.90 -21.58 15.23
N SER A 449 -24.96 -22.39 15.08
CA SER A 449 -25.08 -23.71 15.73
C SER A 449 -23.78 -24.48 15.43
N PRO A 450 -23.10 -25.03 16.45
CA PRO A 450 -21.92 -25.83 16.20
C PRO A 450 -22.36 -26.95 15.24
N ALA A 451 -21.61 -27.13 14.16
CA ALA A 451 -21.82 -28.22 13.23
C ALA A 451 -21.96 -29.51 14.05
N LYS A 452 -23.10 -30.17 13.92
CA LYS A 452 -23.30 -31.49 14.48
C LYS A 452 -22.16 -32.38 13.97
N VAL A 453 -21.33 -32.83 14.88
CA VAL A 453 -20.42 -33.94 14.64
C VAL A 453 -21.34 -35.13 14.40
N GLU A 454 -21.58 -35.47 13.14
CA GLU A 454 -22.15 -36.78 12.81
C GLU A 454 -21.10 -37.82 13.20
N ASN A 455 -21.37 -38.54 14.29
CA ASN A 455 -20.66 -39.77 14.62
C ASN A 455 -20.95 -40.77 13.50
N PRO A 456 -19.92 -41.29 12.82
CA PRO A 456 -20.12 -42.47 12.00
C PRO A 456 -20.25 -43.70 12.94
N LEU A 457 -21.41 -44.30 12.94
CA LEU A 457 -21.60 -45.71 13.36
C LEU A 457 -21.08 -46.65 12.29
#